data_2b47903421e2099711367bbc3689fba7
#
_entry.id   2b47903421e2099711367bbc3689fba7
#
_cell.length_a   1.000
_cell.length_b   1.000
_cell.length_c   1.000
_cell.angle_alpha   90.00
_cell.angle_beta   90.00
_cell.angle_gamma   90.00
#
_symmetry.space_group_name_H-M   'P 1'
#
loop_
_entity.id
_entity.type
_entity.pdbx_description
1 polymer ?
#
loop_
_entity_poly.entity_id
_entity_poly.type
_entity_poly.pdbx_seq_one_letter_code
_entity_poly.pdbx_strand_id
1 'polypeptide(L)'
;MATLKELSNKEVLVSPGHRACAGCGFPVIIKQALLAADNPVVVGCATGCMEVCTTIYPYTAWKVPFIHNAFENSAATVSGVEAAYKSLRRQGKIDKKIDFIAFGGDGGTYDIGFQSLSGAMERGHDMLYICYDNQAYMNTGIQRSSATPRGANTTTSPAGSESYGKKQYRKDLTEVMVAHGIPYVAQSSPAMWNDMVSKVNKGLAVEGPAFMAVIQPCVLGWKYPSDQTIELARLAVDTCFWPLYEV
;
A
#
# COMPACT_ATOMS: atom_id res chain seq x y z
N MET A 1 -6.90 17.72 -11.72
CA MET A 1 -7.25 16.29 -11.49
C MET A 1 -7.29 15.58 -12.84
N ALA A 2 -6.65 14.43 -12.96
CA ALA A 2 -6.69 13.65 -14.20
C ALA A 2 -8.10 13.10 -14.46
N THR A 3 -8.54 13.15 -15.71
CA THR A 3 -9.82 12.59 -16.14
C THR A 3 -9.68 11.10 -16.45
N LEU A 4 -10.77 10.34 -16.45
CA LEU A 4 -10.75 8.92 -16.86
C LEU A 4 -10.22 8.76 -18.28
N LYS A 5 -10.49 9.70 -19.18
CA LYS A 5 -9.99 9.71 -20.55
C LYS A 5 -8.47 9.85 -20.60
N GLU A 6 -7.90 10.74 -19.78
CA GLU A 6 -6.44 10.87 -19.71
C GLU A 6 -5.78 9.62 -19.12
N LEU A 7 -6.35 9.08 -18.03
CA LEU A 7 -5.85 7.85 -17.42
C LEU A 7 -5.95 6.64 -18.36
N SER A 8 -7.01 6.55 -19.17
CA SER A 8 -7.19 5.44 -20.11
C SER A 8 -6.17 5.44 -21.28
N ASN A 9 -5.53 6.59 -21.53
CA ASN A 9 -4.49 6.72 -22.55
C ASN A 9 -3.07 6.41 -21.99
N LYS A 10 -2.90 6.31 -20.66
CA LYS A 10 -1.62 5.93 -20.06
C LYS A 10 -1.37 4.42 -20.21
N GLU A 11 -0.10 4.04 -20.36
CA GLU A 11 0.28 2.63 -20.36
C GLU A 11 -0.04 1.97 -19.01
N VAL A 12 -0.59 0.76 -19.06
CA VAL A 12 -0.81 -0.06 -17.87
C VAL A 12 0.49 -0.78 -17.50
N LEU A 13 1.11 -0.34 -16.41
CA LEU A 13 2.42 -0.80 -15.96
C LEU A 13 2.39 -2.10 -15.11
N VAL A 14 1.23 -2.74 -15.04
CA VAL A 14 1.05 -4.08 -14.45
C VAL A 14 0.38 -4.98 -15.48
N SER A 15 1.00 -6.10 -15.80
CA SER A 15 0.46 -7.08 -16.72
C SER A 15 -0.72 -7.85 -16.11
N PRO A 16 -1.72 -8.22 -16.92
CA PRO A 16 -2.69 -9.24 -16.51
C PRO A 16 -1.96 -10.60 -16.33
N GLY A 17 -2.60 -11.54 -15.64
CA GLY A 17 -2.04 -12.88 -15.43
C GLY A 17 -1.30 -13.05 -14.10
N HIS A 18 -1.36 -12.05 -13.21
CA HIS A 18 -1.00 -12.24 -11.81
C HIS A 18 -1.90 -13.30 -11.14
N ARG A 19 -1.43 -13.92 -10.06
CA ARG A 19 -2.16 -14.98 -9.33
C ARG A 19 -2.94 -14.46 -8.11
N ALA A 20 -3.44 -13.24 -8.16
CA ALA A 20 -4.32 -12.72 -7.12
C ALA A 20 -5.64 -13.51 -7.09
N CYS A 21 -6.25 -13.61 -5.92
CA CYS A 21 -7.59 -14.18 -5.78
C CYS A 21 -8.59 -13.45 -6.65
N ALA A 22 -9.62 -14.15 -7.14
CA ALA A 22 -10.73 -13.50 -7.82
C ALA A 22 -11.34 -12.44 -6.90
N GLY A 23 -11.54 -11.24 -7.42
CA GLY A 23 -12.06 -10.10 -6.65
C GLY A 23 -11.07 -9.46 -5.67
N CYS A 24 -9.78 -9.79 -5.69
CA CYS A 24 -8.80 -9.15 -4.81
C CYS A 24 -8.65 -7.65 -5.12
N GLY A 25 -8.59 -6.80 -4.08
CA GLY A 25 -8.54 -5.35 -4.23
C GLY A 25 -7.16 -4.79 -4.61
N PHE A 26 -6.04 -5.47 -4.28
CA PHE A 26 -4.72 -4.88 -4.51
C PHE A 26 -4.36 -4.63 -5.99
N PRO A 27 -4.80 -5.43 -6.98
CA PRO A 27 -4.51 -5.12 -8.39
C PRO A 27 -5.09 -3.78 -8.84
N VAL A 28 -6.26 -3.41 -8.28
CA VAL A 28 -6.88 -2.10 -8.53
C VAL A 28 -6.03 -0.98 -7.91
N ILE A 29 -5.56 -1.17 -6.67
CA ILE A 29 -4.70 -0.22 -5.95
C ILE A 29 -3.40 0.01 -6.74
N ILE A 30 -2.69 -1.06 -7.15
CA ILE A 30 -1.47 -0.95 -7.93
C ILE A 30 -1.73 -0.17 -9.24
N LYS A 31 -2.77 -0.55 -9.97
CA LYS A 31 -3.11 0.08 -11.24
C LYS A 31 -3.39 1.58 -11.06
N GLN A 32 -4.18 1.95 -10.07
CA GLN A 32 -4.49 3.36 -9.78
C GLN A 32 -3.22 4.13 -9.37
N ALA A 33 -2.37 3.55 -8.51
CA ALA A 33 -1.13 4.17 -8.06
C ALA A 33 -0.16 4.41 -9.23
N LEU A 34 0.06 3.42 -10.09
CA LEU A 34 0.98 3.55 -11.23
C LEU A 34 0.43 4.48 -12.32
N LEU A 35 -0.89 4.51 -12.54
CA LEU A 35 -1.51 5.46 -13.46
C LEU A 35 -1.44 6.91 -12.98
N ALA A 36 -1.35 7.13 -11.66
CA ALA A 36 -1.20 8.45 -11.07
C ALA A 36 0.20 9.04 -11.28
N ALA A 37 1.22 8.21 -11.40
CA ALA A 37 2.60 8.67 -11.58
C ALA A 37 2.81 9.29 -12.98
N ASP A 38 3.54 10.41 -13.00
CA ASP A 38 3.90 11.10 -14.25
C ASP A 38 5.37 10.86 -14.64
N ASN A 39 6.21 10.41 -13.70
CA ASN A 39 7.59 10.05 -13.94
C ASN A 39 7.78 8.53 -13.97
N PRO A 40 8.90 8.00 -14.48
CA PRO A 40 9.26 6.61 -14.29
C PRO A 40 9.27 6.22 -12.82
N VAL A 41 8.75 5.04 -12.51
CA VAL A 41 8.60 4.57 -11.12
C VAL A 41 9.55 3.42 -10.84
N VAL A 42 10.16 3.42 -9.66
CA VAL A 42 10.83 2.25 -9.07
C VAL A 42 10.01 1.78 -7.88
N VAL A 43 9.70 0.50 -7.83
CA VAL A 43 8.85 -0.09 -6.81
C VAL A 43 9.62 -1.02 -5.89
N GLY A 44 9.50 -0.83 -4.58
CA GLY A 44 9.84 -1.82 -3.57
C GLY A 44 8.57 -2.41 -2.96
N CYS A 45 8.49 -3.73 -2.79
CA CYS A 45 7.31 -4.35 -2.22
C CYS A 45 7.70 -5.36 -1.14
N ALA A 46 7.11 -5.21 0.04
CA ALA A 46 7.26 -6.16 1.13
C ALA A 46 6.56 -7.48 0.81
N THR A 47 7.11 -8.59 1.27
CA THR A 47 6.46 -9.90 1.21
C THR A 47 5.02 -9.81 1.72
N GLY A 48 4.11 -10.40 0.99
CA GLY A 48 2.68 -10.42 1.28
C GLY A 48 1.89 -10.81 0.04
N CYS A 49 0.56 -10.71 0.10
CA CYS A 49 -0.28 -11.10 -1.03
C CYS A 49 0.12 -10.39 -2.34
N MET A 50 0.39 -9.09 -2.28
CA MET A 50 0.74 -8.31 -3.46
C MET A 50 2.02 -8.83 -4.11
N GLU A 51 3.06 -9.03 -3.34
CA GLU A 51 4.34 -9.51 -3.84
C GLU A 51 4.21 -10.96 -4.36
N VAL A 52 3.76 -11.89 -3.50
CA VAL A 52 3.68 -13.33 -3.82
C VAL A 52 2.85 -13.61 -5.07
N CYS A 53 1.75 -12.88 -5.29
CA CYS A 53 0.88 -13.10 -6.43
C CYS A 53 1.36 -12.45 -7.74
N THR A 54 2.32 -11.53 -7.69
CA THR A 54 2.75 -10.75 -8.86
C THR A 54 4.15 -11.09 -9.35
N THR A 55 4.94 -11.85 -8.57
CA THR A 55 6.35 -12.14 -8.86
C THR A 55 6.70 -13.62 -8.79
N ILE A 56 5.86 -14.47 -9.39
CA ILE A 56 6.08 -15.91 -9.38
C ILE A 56 7.18 -16.29 -10.37
N TYR A 57 8.30 -16.75 -9.85
CA TYR A 57 9.46 -17.15 -10.64
C TYR A 57 9.09 -18.12 -11.78
N PRO A 58 9.60 -17.90 -13.01
CA PRO A 58 10.54 -16.85 -13.43
C PRO A 58 9.83 -15.57 -13.94
N TYR A 59 8.56 -15.38 -13.69
CA TYR A 59 7.73 -14.30 -14.24
C TYR A 59 7.49 -13.18 -13.22
N THR A 60 7.21 -11.99 -13.75
CA THR A 60 6.72 -10.84 -12.99
C THR A 60 5.56 -10.18 -13.74
N ALA A 61 4.58 -9.66 -12.98
CA ALA A 61 3.52 -8.84 -13.56
C ALA A 61 3.92 -7.35 -13.69
N TRP A 62 5.02 -6.94 -13.07
CA TRP A 62 5.46 -5.56 -13.05
C TRP A 62 6.23 -5.19 -14.32
N LYS A 63 5.85 -4.09 -14.96
CA LYS A 63 6.54 -3.48 -16.11
C LYS A 63 7.44 -2.32 -15.70
N VAL A 64 7.71 -2.19 -14.42
CA VAL A 64 8.61 -1.20 -13.82
C VAL A 64 9.74 -1.92 -13.08
N PRO A 65 10.88 -1.25 -12.82
CA PRO A 65 11.89 -1.76 -11.91
C PRO A 65 11.25 -2.11 -10.57
N PHE A 66 11.44 -3.36 -10.12
CA PHE A 66 10.78 -3.91 -8.96
C PHE A 66 11.77 -4.64 -8.05
N ILE A 67 11.69 -4.39 -6.76
CA ILE A 67 12.52 -5.04 -5.74
C ILE A 67 11.62 -5.73 -4.71
N HIS A 68 11.76 -7.06 -4.61
CA HIS A 68 11.16 -7.84 -3.55
C HIS A 68 11.90 -7.63 -2.23
N ASN A 69 11.14 -7.51 -1.15
CA ASN A 69 11.64 -7.32 0.20
C ASN A 69 10.97 -8.31 1.16
N ALA A 70 11.62 -8.62 2.28
CA ALA A 70 10.96 -9.29 3.40
C ALA A 70 9.87 -8.38 3.99
N PHE A 71 9.05 -8.93 4.88
CA PHE A 71 7.88 -8.23 5.46
C PHE A 71 8.20 -6.85 6.04
N GLU A 72 9.37 -6.73 6.66
CA GLU A 72 9.75 -5.60 7.51
C GLU A 72 10.50 -4.48 6.78
N ASN A 73 11.13 -4.75 5.64
CA ASN A 73 12.21 -3.88 5.17
C ASN A 73 11.96 -3.11 3.85
N SER A 74 10.72 -3.06 3.36
CA SER A 74 10.40 -2.33 2.12
C SER A 74 10.80 -0.86 2.20
N ALA A 75 10.49 -0.18 3.30
CA ALA A 75 10.86 1.22 3.50
C ALA A 75 12.38 1.41 3.52
N ALA A 76 13.13 0.56 4.23
CA ALA A 76 14.59 0.64 4.30
C ALA A 76 15.24 0.38 2.93
N THR A 77 14.74 -0.60 2.17
CA THR A 77 15.27 -0.90 0.84
C THR A 77 15.03 0.26 -0.13
N VAL A 78 13.80 0.80 -0.18
CA VAL A 78 13.49 1.94 -1.05
C VAL A 78 14.29 3.19 -0.63
N SER A 79 14.52 3.39 0.67
CA SER A 79 15.43 4.44 1.17
C SER A 79 16.84 4.30 0.59
N GLY A 80 17.36 3.07 0.52
CA GLY A 80 18.68 2.79 -0.06
C GLY A 80 18.72 3.06 -1.57
N VAL A 81 17.67 2.67 -2.28
CA VAL A 81 17.53 2.91 -3.75
C VAL A 81 17.45 4.41 -4.04
N GLU A 82 16.65 5.13 -3.27
CA GLU A 82 16.50 6.60 -3.39
C GLU A 82 17.84 7.33 -3.10
N ALA A 83 18.54 6.91 -2.05
CA ALA A 83 19.85 7.46 -1.73
C ALA A 83 20.89 7.20 -2.84
N ALA A 84 20.88 6.00 -3.43
CA ALA A 84 21.71 5.67 -4.58
C ALA A 84 21.36 6.53 -5.80
N TYR A 85 20.07 6.73 -6.09
CA TYR A 85 19.60 7.62 -7.15
C TYR A 85 20.06 9.06 -6.94
N LYS A 86 19.90 9.62 -5.74
CA LYS A 86 20.41 10.96 -5.40
C LYS A 86 21.92 11.08 -5.63
N SER A 87 22.68 10.04 -5.27
CA SER A 87 24.12 9.98 -5.51
C SER A 87 24.46 9.98 -7.01
N LEU A 88 23.77 9.14 -7.80
CA LEU A 88 23.98 9.05 -9.26
C LEU A 88 23.58 10.36 -9.97
N ARG A 89 22.52 11.02 -9.52
CA ARG A 89 22.12 12.35 -10.00
C ARG A 89 23.20 13.39 -9.76
N ARG A 90 23.76 13.47 -8.55
CA ARG A 90 24.86 14.39 -8.23
C ARG A 90 26.10 14.15 -9.06
N GLN A 91 26.34 12.89 -9.48
CA GLN A 91 27.44 12.52 -10.37
C GLN A 91 27.14 12.80 -11.86
N GLY A 92 25.94 13.30 -12.20
CA GLY A 92 25.54 13.53 -13.59
C GLY A 92 25.29 12.26 -14.40
N LYS A 93 25.15 11.09 -13.74
CA LYS A 93 24.90 9.79 -14.41
C LYS A 93 23.43 9.56 -14.73
N ILE A 94 22.53 10.22 -14.03
CA ILE A 94 21.07 10.19 -14.22
C ILE A 94 20.56 11.62 -14.19
N ASP A 95 19.83 12.04 -15.21
CA ASP A 95 19.20 13.35 -15.30
C ASP A 95 17.67 13.31 -15.12
N LYS A 96 17.06 12.16 -15.38
CA LYS A 96 15.61 11.97 -15.29
C LYS A 96 15.12 11.98 -13.84
N LYS A 97 13.98 12.62 -13.59
CA LYS A 97 13.24 12.45 -12.34
C LYS A 97 12.66 11.02 -12.30
N ILE A 98 12.81 10.37 -11.16
CA ILE A 98 12.29 9.02 -10.88
C ILE A 98 11.49 9.10 -9.59
N ASP A 99 10.29 8.53 -9.59
CA ASP A 99 9.44 8.40 -8.42
C ASP A 99 9.68 7.05 -7.74
N PHE A 100 9.66 7.04 -6.41
CA PHE A 100 9.89 5.84 -5.60
C PHE A 100 8.62 5.49 -4.84
N ILE A 101 8.10 4.27 -5.04
CA ILE A 101 6.94 3.77 -4.33
C ILE A 101 7.33 2.51 -3.54
N ALA A 102 7.07 2.53 -2.24
CA ALA A 102 7.16 1.35 -1.41
C ALA A 102 5.75 0.82 -1.12
N PHE A 103 5.51 -0.48 -1.33
CA PHE A 103 4.28 -1.14 -0.94
C PHE A 103 4.50 -2.08 0.25
N GLY A 104 3.54 -2.07 1.18
CA GLY A 104 3.49 -3.04 2.28
C GLY A 104 2.05 -3.37 2.66
N GLY A 105 1.79 -4.62 3.07
CA GLY A 105 0.54 -4.98 3.71
C GLY A 105 0.47 -4.45 5.14
N ASP A 106 -0.71 -4.45 5.74
CA ASP A 106 -0.89 -3.94 7.10
C ASP A 106 -0.04 -4.67 8.13
N GLY A 107 0.06 -5.98 8.09
CA GLY A 107 0.92 -6.73 9.01
C GLY A 107 2.39 -6.33 8.91
N GLY A 108 2.92 -6.23 7.70
CA GLY A 108 4.28 -5.76 7.46
C GLY A 108 4.49 -4.30 7.88
N THR A 109 3.49 -3.47 7.72
CA THR A 109 3.62 -2.01 7.94
C THR A 109 3.33 -1.60 9.39
N TYR A 110 2.25 -2.10 9.99
CA TYR A 110 1.81 -1.73 11.35
C TYR A 110 2.62 -2.41 12.44
N ASP A 111 3.17 -3.59 12.15
CA ASP A 111 3.84 -4.44 13.12
C ASP A 111 5.34 -4.56 12.81
N ILE A 112 5.75 -5.61 12.10
CA ILE A 112 7.16 -5.97 11.99
C ILE A 112 8.01 -4.95 11.21
N GLY A 113 7.46 -4.23 10.26
CA GLY A 113 8.15 -3.21 9.46
C GLY A 113 7.99 -1.77 9.98
N PHE A 114 7.29 -1.58 11.11
CA PHE A 114 7.04 -0.23 11.63
C PHE A 114 8.34 0.54 11.93
N GLN A 115 9.34 -0.12 12.50
CA GLN A 115 10.65 0.49 12.76
C GLN A 115 11.32 0.97 11.46
N SER A 116 11.29 0.14 10.44
CA SER A 116 11.86 0.44 9.11
C SER A 116 11.16 1.65 8.46
N LEU A 117 9.82 1.68 8.54
CA LEU A 117 9.00 2.79 8.06
C LEU A 117 9.29 4.09 8.84
N SER A 118 9.20 4.04 10.16
CA SER A 118 9.46 5.19 11.05
C SER A 118 10.84 5.80 10.79
N GLY A 119 11.88 4.96 10.68
CA GLY A 119 13.23 5.44 10.38
C GLY A 119 13.39 6.02 8.97
N ALA A 120 12.65 5.53 7.98
CA ALA A 120 12.66 6.10 6.63
C ALA A 120 11.98 7.49 6.61
N MET A 121 10.86 7.63 7.33
CA MET A 121 10.13 8.90 7.49
C MET A 121 10.99 9.94 8.21
N GLU A 122 11.62 9.57 9.32
CA GLU A 122 12.48 10.44 10.12
C GLU A 122 13.70 10.93 9.31
N ARG A 123 14.30 10.08 8.48
CA ARG A 123 15.45 10.46 7.63
C ARG A 123 15.08 11.30 6.41
N GLY A 124 13.81 11.53 6.14
CA GLY A 124 13.34 12.40 5.06
C GLY A 124 13.59 11.82 3.66
N HIS A 125 13.50 10.50 3.48
CA HIS A 125 13.64 9.89 2.16
C HIS A 125 12.48 10.26 1.24
N ASP A 126 12.80 10.70 0.03
CA ASP A 126 11.84 11.12 -0.99
C ASP A 126 11.17 9.89 -1.63
N MET A 127 10.08 9.43 -1.03
CA MET A 127 9.30 8.27 -1.47
C MET A 127 7.86 8.32 -0.98
N LEU A 128 6.96 7.71 -1.74
CA LEU A 128 5.60 7.43 -1.29
C LEU A 128 5.50 5.98 -0.77
N TYR A 129 5.18 5.81 0.50
CA TYR A 129 4.85 4.51 1.07
C TYR A 129 3.34 4.27 1.04
N ILE A 130 2.90 3.21 0.36
CA ILE A 130 1.49 2.83 0.28
C ILE A 130 1.27 1.54 1.07
N CYS A 131 0.53 1.65 2.17
CA CYS A 131 0.05 0.49 2.91
C CYS A 131 -1.29 0.03 2.34
N TYR A 132 -1.35 -1.17 1.74
CA TYR A 132 -2.61 -1.82 1.38
C TYR A 132 -3.14 -2.59 2.59
N ASP A 133 -4.17 -2.05 3.22
CA ASP A 133 -4.67 -2.48 4.51
C ASP A 133 -5.88 -3.41 4.35
N ASN A 134 -5.64 -4.70 4.51
CA ASN A 134 -6.69 -5.73 4.49
C ASN A 134 -7.02 -6.28 5.90
N GLN A 135 -6.45 -5.67 6.94
CA GLN A 135 -6.74 -5.85 8.36
C GLN A 135 -6.27 -7.19 8.95
N ALA A 136 -5.33 -7.88 8.30
CA ALA A 136 -4.66 -9.07 8.84
C ALA A 136 -3.42 -9.43 8.02
N TYR A 137 -2.56 -10.31 8.54
CA TYR A 137 -1.60 -11.05 7.72
C TYR A 137 -2.36 -12.09 6.87
N MET A 138 -2.93 -11.65 5.74
CA MET A 138 -3.85 -12.47 4.95
C MET A 138 -3.16 -13.63 4.24
N ASN A 139 -2.00 -13.37 3.61
CA ASN A 139 -1.30 -14.35 2.79
C ASN A 139 -0.82 -15.58 3.58
N THR A 140 -0.44 -15.41 4.82
CA THR A 140 0.11 -16.47 5.67
C THR A 140 -0.97 -17.27 6.41
N GLY A 141 -2.24 -16.93 6.25
CA GLY A 141 -3.35 -17.66 6.85
C GLY A 141 -4.18 -16.85 7.84
N ILE A 142 -4.34 -15.55 7.58
CA ILE A 142 -5.28 -14.65 8.29
C ILE A 142 -4.91 -14.49 9.77
N GLN A 143 -3.64 -14.25 10.09
CA GLN A 143 -3.22 -13.92 11.44
C GLN A 143 -3.55 -12.47 11.78
N ARG A 144 -3.75 -12.20 13.05
CA ARG A 144 -4.00 -10.86 13.58
C ARG A 144 -2.82 -9.91 13.28
N SER A 145 -3.12 -8.73 12.76
CA SER A 145 -2.22 -7.57 12.74
C SER A 145 -2.68 -6.50 13.72
N SER A 146 -1.86 -5.44 13.89
CA SER A 146 -2.31 -4.25 14.64
C SER A 146 -3.41 -3.46 13.92
N ALA A 147 -3.58 -3.64 12.61
CA ALA A 147 -4.68 -3.07 11.83
C ALA A 147 -6.02 -3.82 12.02
N THR A 148 -5.99 -5.06 12.49
CA THR A 148 -7.20 -5.86 12.71
C THR A 148 -8.14 -5.15 13.68
N PRO A 149 -9.43 -4.96 13.34
CA PRO A 149 -10.40 -4.33 14.23
C PRO A 149 -10.60 -5.12 15.53
N ARG A 150 -11.01 -4.41 16.58
CA ARG A 150 -11.41 -5.06 17.84
C ARG A 150 -12.60 -5.97 17.59
N GLY A 151 -12.58 -7.16 18.17
CA GLY A 151 -13.63 -8.18 18.01
C GLY A 151 -13.54 -9.00 16.73
N ALA A 152 -12.66 -8.66 15.79
CA ALA A 152 -12.52 -9.42 14.56
C ALA A 152 -11.89 -10.80 14.82
N ASN A 153 -12.43 -11.79 14.11
CA ASN A 153 -11.95 -13.16 14.14
C ASN A 153 -10.76 -13.35 13.21
N THR A 154 -9.66 -13.90 13.73
CA THR A 154 -8.50 -14.31 12.96
C THR A 154 -7.96 -15.64 13.48
N THR A 155 -7.06 -16.29 12.76
CA THR A 155 -6.46 -17.56 13.18
C THR A 155 -5.66 -17.48 14.49
N THR A 156 -5.14 -16.29 14.84
CA THR A 156 -4.40 -16.03 16.07
C THR A 156 -5.17 -15.22 17.12
N SER A 157 -6.39 -14.84 16.82
CA SER A 157 -7.36 -14.19 17.73
C SER A 157 -8.76 -14.72 17.41
N PRO A 158 -9.02 -16.00 17.67
CA PRO A 158 -10.30 -16.61 17.32
C PRO A 158 -11.45 -16.02 18.14
N ALA A 159 -12.60 -15.82 17.49
CA ALA A 159 -13.85 -15.51 18.16
C ALA A 159 -14.65 -16.78 18.42
N GLY A 160 -15.26 -16.90 19.59
CA GLY A 160 -16.05 -18.07 20.01
C GLY A 160 -16.63 -17.87 21.40
N SER A 161 -17.03 -18.97 22.05
CA SER A 161 -17.60 -18.94 23.42
C SER A 161 -16.63 -18.39 24.47
N GLU A 162 -15.32 -18.62 24.29
CA GLU A 162 -14.28 -18.24 25.25
C GLU A 162 -13.61 -16.88 24.93
N SER A 163 -13.75 -16.37 23.72
CA SER A 163 -13.06 -15.15 23.28
C SER A 163 -13.89 -14.41 22.24
N TYR A 164 -13.85 -13.07 22.31
CA TYR A 164 -14.54 -12.18 21.36
C TYR A 164 -13.62 -11.75 20.19
N GLY A 165 -12.63 -12.55 19.81
CA GLY A 165 -11.65 -12.18 18.80
C GLY A 165 -10.58 -11.23 19.33
N LYS A 166 -10.06 -10.33 18.48
CA LYS A 166 -9.01 -9.38 18.89
C LYS A 166 -9.48 -8.46 20.01
N LYS A 167 -8.74 -8.43 21.12
CA LYS A 167 -9.08 -7.62 22.30
C LYS A 167 -8.68 -6.16 22.17
N GLN A 168 -7.56 -5.88 21.48
CA GLN A 168 -7.00 -4.54 21.33
C GLN A 168 -7.73 -3.74 20.24
N TYR A 169 -7.79 -2.43 20.40
CA TYR A 169 -8.19 -1.53 19.32
C TYR A 169 -7.20 -1.57 18.16
N ARG A 170 -7.65 -1.20 16.98
CA ARG A 170 -6.82 -0.96 15.82
C ARG A 170 -5.82 0.15 16.14
N LYS A 171 -4.55 -0.04 15.74
CA LYS A 171 -3.56 1.05 15.76
C LYS A 171 -3.93 2.05 14.65
N ASP A 172 -4.00 3.31 14.98
CA ASP A 172 -4.15 4.37 13.97
C ASP A 172 -2.78 4.75 13.39
N LEU A 173 -2.35 4.02 12.37
CA LEU A 173 -1.05 4.25 11.76
C LEU A 173 -1.02 5.57 10.97
N THR A 174 -2.15 5.99 10.42
CA THR A 174 -2.22 7.25 9.66
C THR A 174 -1.92 8.43 10.59
N GLU A 175 -2.54 8.48 11.77
CA GLU A 175 -2.24 9.49 12.79
C GLU A 175 -0.81 9.39 13.34
N VAL A 176 -0.27 8.19 13.47
CA VAL A 176 1.14 8.00 13.84
C VAL A 176 2.06 8.62 12.79
N MET A 177 1.75 8.48 11.49
CA MET A 177 2.52 9.10 10.42
C MET A 177 2.36 10.63 10.38
N VAL A 178 1.18 11.16 10.71
CA VAL A 178 0.98 12.61 10.93
C VAL A 178 1.88 13.11 12.04
N ALA A 179 1.98 12.36 13.16
CA ALA A 179 2.83 12.72 14.29
C ALA A 179 4.35 12.67 13.96
N HIS A 180 4.77 12.01 12.87
CA HIS A 180 6.14 12.11 12.37
C HIS A 180 6.45 13.47 11.73
N GLY A 181 5.46 14.31 11.44
CA GLY A 181 5.65 15.62 10.80
C GLY A 181 6.13 15.52 9.36
N ILE A 182 5.82 14.44 8.65
CA ILE A 182 6.19 14.25 7.25
C ILE A 182 5.32 15.13 6.34
N PRO A 183 5.83 15.51 5.13
CA PRO A 183 5.15 16.47 4.26
C PRO A 183 3.76 16.08 3.77
N TYR A 184 3.45 14.78 3.70
CA TYR A 184 2.15 14.32 3.22
C TYR A 184 1.74 12.99 3.84
N VAL A 185 0.53 12.95 4.35
CA VAL A 185 -0.12 11.74 4.86
C VAL A 185 -1.54 11.67 4.34
N ALA A 186 -1.99 10.48 3.90
CA ALA A 186 -3.35 10.33 3.40
C ALA A 186 -3.97 8.97 3.71
N GLN A 187 -5.29 8.92 3.65
CA GLN A 187 -6.08 7.70 3.70
C GLN A 187 -7.03 7.66 2.51
N SER A 188 -7.09 6.54 1.78
CA SER A 188 -7.88 6.42 0.55
C SER A 188 -8.51 5.04 0.36
N SER A 189 -9.30 4.88 -0.71
CA SER A 189 -10.01 3.64 -1.05
C SER A 189 -9.96 3.38 -2.56
N PRO A 190 -9.76 2.14 -3.03
CA PRO A 190 -9.80 1.81 -4.45
C PRO A 190 -11.17 2.05 -5.09
N ALA A 191 -12.25 2.13 -4.30
CA ALA A 191 -13.58 2.47 -4.79
C ALA A 191 -13.71 3.95 -5.15
N MET A 192 -12.84 4.81 -4.64
CA MET A 192 -12.81 6.25 -4.89
C MET A 192 -11.60 6.59 -5.77
N TRP A 193 -11.62 6.10 -7.02
CA TRP A 193 -10.48 6.19 -7.94
C TRP A 193 -9.92 7.61 -8.10
N ASN A 194 -10.80 8.61 -8.12
CA ASN A 194 -10.41 10.02 -8.29
C ASN A 194 -9.63 10.53 -7.06
N ASP A 195 -10.12 10.23 -5.86
CA ASP A 195 -9.45 10.52 -4.60
C ASP A 195 -8.09 9.79 -4.53
N MET A 196 -8.08 8.49 -4.84
CA MET A 196 -6.87 7.67 -4.84
C MET A 196 -5.79 8.22 -5.78
N VAL A 197 -6.14 8.48 -7.05
CA VAL A 197 -5.20 9.00 -8.06
C VAL A 197 -4.70 10.39 -7.67
N SER A 198 -5.58 11.27 -7.19
CA SER A 198 -5.21 12.62 -6.74
C SER A 198 -4.22 12.58 -5.58
N LYS A 199 -4.47 11.74 -4.57
CA LYS A 199 -3.63 11.60 -3.38
C LYS A 199 -2.27 10.98 -3.70
N VAL A 200 -2.23 9.95 -4.56
CA VAL A 200 -0.95 9.38 -5.03
C VAL A 200 -0.13 10.43 -5.77
N ASN A 201 -0.75 11.19 -6.68
CA ASN A 201 -0.06 12.25 -7.41
C ASN A 201 0.50 13.33 -6.46
N LYS A 202 -0.27 13.76 -5.46
CA LYS A 202 0.21 14.69 -4.42
C LYS A 202 1.36 14.10 -3.62
N GLY A 203 1.25 12.83 -3.18
CA GLY A 203 2.30 12.15 -2.41
C GLY A 203 3.60 11.95 -3.20
N LEU A 204 3.54 11.85 -4.54
CA LEU A 204 4.72 11.79 -5.41
C LEU A 204 5.27 13.18 -5.78
N ALA A 205 4.48 14.23 -5.59
CA ALA A 205 4.86 15.60 -5.92
C ALA A 205 5.59 16.31 -4.78
N VAL A 206 5.32 15.95 -3.52
CA VAL A 206 6.01 16.55 -2.38
C VAL A 206 7.49 16.15 -2.33
N GLU A 207 8.34 17.04 -1.85
CA GLU A 207 9.74 16.72 -1.56
C GLU A 207 9.84 16.08 -0.16
N GLY A 208 10.31 14.85 -0.10
CA GLY A 208 10.44 14.11 1.13
C GLY A 208 9.45 12.94 1.26
N PRO A 209 9.31 12.38 2.48
CA PRO A 209 8.49 11.20 2.68
C PRO A 209 6.99 11.49 2.61
N ALA A 210 6.28 10.59 1.97
CA ALA A 210 4.83 10.57 1.95
C ALA A 210 4.31 9.20 2.38
N PHE A 211 3.19 9.16 3.08
CA PHE A 211 2.54 7.93 3.52
C PHE A 211 1.07 7.90 3.11
N MET A 212 0.61 6.75 2.68
CA MET A 212 -0.79 6.56 2.32
C MET A 212 -1.29 5.19 2.78
N ALA A 213 -2.37 5.17 3.57
CA ALA A 213 -3.10 3.97 3.91
C ALA A 213 -4.29 3.79 2.97
N VAL A 214 -4.43 2.61 2.36
CA VAL A 214 -5.49 2.31 1.40
C VAL A 214 -6.22 1.05 1.83
N ILE A 215 -7.52 1.14 2.10
CA ILE A 215 -8.31 -0.03 2.45
C ILE A 215 -8.32 -1.04 1.30
N GLN A 216 -8.10 -2.30 1.63
CA GLN A 216 -8.11 -3.38 0.66
C GLN A 216 -8.99 -4.53 1.16
N PRO A 217 -10.30 -4.55 0.87
CA PRO A 217 -11.13 -5.68 1.22
C PRO A 217 -10.54 -6.99 0.71
N CYS A 218 -10.50 -8.00 1.57
CA CYS A 218 -9.96 -9.32 1.25
C CYS A 218 -11.08 -10.35 1.18
N VAL A 219 -11.34 -10.89 -0.01
CA VAL A 219 -12.41 -11.86 -0.28
C VAL A 219 -12.34 -13.05 0.68
N LEU A 220 -11.15 -13.61 0.87
CA LEU A 220 -10.95 -14.79 1.71
C LEU A 220 -11.02 -14.46 3.22
N GLY A 221 -10.42 -13.33 3.62
CA GLY A 221 -10.36 -12.93 5.02
C GLY A 221 -11.69 -12.39 5.55
N TRP A 222 -12.40 -11.60 4.75
CA TRP A 222 -13.67 -10.98 5.14
C TRP A 222 -14.89 -11.80 4.71
N LYS A 223 -14.69 -12.87 3.90
CA LYS A 223 -15.73 -13.85 3.51
C LYS A 223 -16.95 -13.24 2.82
N TYR A 224 -16.73 -12.57 1.70
CA TYR A 224 -17.76 -11.99 0.85
C TYR A 224 -17.62 -12.47 -0.62
N PRO A 225 -18.65 -12.35 -1.47
CA PRO A 225 -18.58 -12.70 -2.89
C PRO A 225 -17.55 -11.86 -3.66
N SER A 226 -16.79 -12.49 -4.55
CA SER A 226 -15.64 -11.89 -5.24
C SER A 226 -15.97 -10.68 -6.13
N ASP A 227 -17.22 -10.50 -6.52
CA ASP A 227 -17.71 -9.37 -7.31
C ASP A 227 -18.06 -8.12 -6.47
N GLN A 228 -18.05 -8.22 -5.12
CA GLN A 228 -18.46 -7.15 -4.23
C GLN A 228 -17.31 -6.32 -3.64
N THR A 229 -16.06 -6.55 -4.03
CA THR A 229 -14.89 -5.88 -3.42
C THR A 229 -14.97 -4.37 -3.48
N ILE A 230 -15.32 -3.81 -4.64
CA ILE A 230 -15.40 -2.35 -4.82
C ILE A 230 -16.61 -1.77 -4.09
N GLU A 231 -17.72 -2.50 -4.03
CA GLU A 231 -18.89 -2.11 -3.27
C GLU A 231 -18.60 -2.06 -1.76
N LEU A 232 -17.92 -3.08 -1.22
CA LEU A 232 -17.50 -3.10 0.19
C LEU A 232 -16.48 -2.00 0.51
N ALA A 233 -15.53 -1.75 -0.40
CA ALA A 233 -14.60 -0.64 -0.25
C ALA A 233 -15.31 0.72 -0.24
N ARG A 234 -16.39 0.88 -1.00
CA ARG A 234 -17.27 2.06 -0.99
C ARG A 234 -18.06 2.15 0.29
N LEU A 235 -18.71 1.05 0.69
CA LEU A 235 -19.49 0.97 1.92
C LEU A 235 -18.63 1.34 3.16
N ALA A 236 -17.37 0.91 3.19
CA ALA A 236 -16.45 1.28 4.27
C ALA A 236 -16.24 2.81 4.36
N VAL A 237 -16.23 3.51 3.23
CA VAL A 237 -16.16 4.98 3.18
C VAL A 237 -17.49 5.60 3.60
N ASP A 238 -18.58 5.13 3.00
CA ASP A 238 -19.93 5.70 3.21
C ASP A 238 -20.42 5.55 4.67
N THR A 239 -19.96 4.50 5.35
CA THR A 239 -20.26 4.25 6.79
C THR A 239 -19.25 4.89 7.75
N CYS A 240 -18.28 5.65 7.26
CA CYS A 240 -17.18 6.21 8.05
C CYS A 240 -16.32 5.16 8.78
N PHE A 241 -16.40 3.90 8.38
CA PHE A 241 -15.48 2.86 8.86
C PHE A 241 -14.05 3.12 8.37
N TRP A 242 -13.94 3.70 7.17
CA TRP A 242 -12.69 4.12 6.55
C TRP A 242 -12.81 5.55 6.04
N PRO A 243 -12.61 6.57 6.87
CA PRO A 243 -12.70 7.97 6.46
C PRO A 243 -11.60 8.32 5.45
N LEU A 244 -11.95 9.13 4.46
CA LEU A 244 -10.99 9.67 3.49
C LEU A 244 -10.52 11.04 3.98
N TYR A 245 -9.22 11.19 4.17
CA TYR A 245 -8.61 12.47 4.53
C TYR A 245 -7.16 12.56 4.09
N GLU A 246 -6.60 13.73 4.15
CA GLU A 246 -5.18 14.03 3.91
C GLU A 246 -4.70 15.15 4.83
N VAL A 247 -3.43 15.10 5.19
CA VAL A 247 -2.73 16.07 6.03
C VAL A 247 -1.41 16.46 5.37
#